data_e621962a92b36548f3d9737fc1e7debb
#
_entry.id   e621962a92b36548f3d9737fc1e7debb
#
_cell.length_a   1.000
_cell.length_b   1.000
_cell.length_c   1.000
_cell.angle_alpha   90.00
_cell.angle_beta   90.00
_cell.angle_gamma   90.00
#
_symmetry.space_group_name_H-M   'P 1'
#
loop_
_entity.id
_entity.type
_entity.pdbx_description
1 polymer ?
#
loop_
_entity_poly.entity_id
_entity_poly.type
_entity_poly.pdbx_seq_one_letter_code
_entity_poly.pdbx_strand_id
1 'polypeptide(L)'
;MIAVTACGKKGPPLPPLVKLPVAPADLVAERRGDVVELRFTVPGTNTDGTRPANIERAEVYAITAPVLPPPLTLTDDQIVKYGTKVAEFEVKSPRNPNLTADADDPADEVDAPEGDGLDQGAPARAEEELDGSALEIVELPANPLAPKTADEPPRPLLGPFGDPPTRTYAAVGLSKRGKRGPMSRRVAVPLAPPPPPPGAPSITYDERAIAVTWTAASAPIADAGAKDLLPSRVLGAARPAIGYNVYDATHPEAPLKLTASSIAELKYSDTRITWGETRCYSVRAAEKIGGATIESDSGPPACKTLVDTFPPAAPKRLAAISSEGAIGLIWEPNAEKDLAGYVVLRGDSADGTLQPVTPAPIQETVFRDPVASGVTYTYAVVAVDKAGNTSPPSARATETAR
;
A
#
# COMPACT_ATOMS: atom_id res chain seq x y z
N MET A 1 -42.71 -52.94 49.56
CA MET A 1 -41.60 -52.44 48.72
C MET A 1 -42.04 -52.57 47.27
N ILE A 2 -42.38 -51.46 46.63
CA ILE A 2 -42.74 -51.39 45.20
C ILE A 2 -41.53 -50.86 44.47
N ALA A 3 -40.89 -51.71 43.66
CA ALA A 3 -39.79 -51.34 42.81
C ALA A 3 -40.34 -50.67 41.53
N VAL A 4 -40.12 -49.40 41.37
CA VAL A 4 -40.43 -48.63 40.13
C VAL A 4 -39.24 -48.82 39.19
N THR A 5 -39.38 -49.66 38.17
CA THR A 5 -38.44 -49.73 37.04
C THR A 5 -38.70 -48.57 36.08
N ALA A 6 -37.87 -47.55 36.13
CA ALA A 6 -37.87 -46.48 35.15
C ALA A 6 -37.19 -46.95 33.86
N CYS A 7 -37.95 -47.35 32.85
CA CYS A 7 -37.47 -47.54 31.48
C CYS A 7 -37.23 -46.17 30.84
N GLY A 8 -36.01 -45.66 30.93
CA GLY A 8 -35.59 -44.49 30.15
C GLY A 8 -35.55 -44.85 28.66
N LYS A 9 -36.49 -44.34 27.85
CA LYS A 9 -36.36 -44.39 26.40
C LYS A 9 -35.12 -43.55 25.98
N LYS A 10 -34.13 -44.21 25.39
CA LYS A 10 -33.04 -43.49 24.70
C LYS A 10 -33.67 -42.60 23.65
N GLY A 11 -33.44 -41.31 23.76
CA GLY A 11 -33.81 -40.34 22.70
C GLY A 11 -33.13 -40.70 21.37
N PRO A 12 -33.67 -40.24 20.25
CA PRO A 12 -33.00 -40.43 18.97
C PRO A 12 -31.56 -39.94 19.06
N PRO A 13 -30.59 -40.64 18.44
CA PRO A 13 -29.21 -40.21 18.43
C PRO A 13 -29.14 -38.76 17.88
N LEU A 14 -28.45 -37.90 18.60
CA LEU A 14 -28.21 -36.56 18.12
C LEU A 14 -27.51 -36.62 16.74
N PRO A 15 -27.94 -35.81 15.76
CA PRO A 15 -27.28 -35.80 14.49
C PRO A 15 -25.79 -35.50 14.71
N PRO A 16 -24.87 -36.11 13.93
CA PRO A 16 -23.45 -35.87 14.08
C PRO A 16 -23.18 -34.35 13.93
N LEU A 17 -22.46 -33.78 14.88
CA LEU A 17 -22.03 -32.40 14.84
C LEU A 17 -21.17 -32.20 13.59
N VAL A 18 -21.71 -31.50 12.62
CA VAL A 18 -20.96 -31.15 11.41
C VAL A 18 -20.10 -29.91 11.72
N LYS A 19 -18.80 -30.10 11.85
CA LYS A 19 -17.87 -28.99 12.00
C LYS A 19 -17.79 -28.23 10.68
N LEU A 20 -18.15 -26.96 10.69
CA LEU A 20 -18.08 -26.05 9.55
C LEU A 20 -17.06 -24.95 9.85
N PRO A 21 -16.26 -24.50 8.86
CA PRO A 21 -15.38 -23.38 9.05
C PRO A 21 -16.20 -22.10 9.36
N VAL A 22 -15.62 -21.18 10.12
CA VAL A 22 -16.20 -19.85 10.29
C VAL A 22 -16.18 -19.08 8.96
N ALA A 23 -16.90 -17.96 8.88
CA ALA A 23 -16.83 -17.07 7.74
C ALA A 23 -15.40 -16.59 7.50
N PRO A 24 -14.91 -16.51 6.24
CA PRO A 24 -13.69 -15.80 5.91
C PRO A 24 -13.74 -14.36 6.45
N ALA A 25 -12.62 -13.90 7.05
CA ALA A 25 -12.55 -12.60 7.67
C ALA A 25 -11.93 -11.55 6.73
N ASP A 26 -12.17 -10.29 7.05
CA ASP A 26 -11.50 -9.12 6.45
C ASP A 26 -11.60 -9.04 4.92
N LEU A 27 -12.74 -9.49 4.35
CA LEU A 27 -12.96 -9.34 2.91
C LEU A 27 -12.96 -7.86 2.53
N VAL A 28 -12.05 -7.51 1.62
CA VAL A 28 -11.90 -6.20 1.01
C VAL A 28 -11.91 -6.38 -0.51
N ALA A 29 -12.58 -5.47 -1.21
CA ALA A 29 -12.57 -5.37 -2.67
C ALA A 29 -12.16 -3.94 -3.05
N GLU A 30 -11.03 -3.80 -3.72
CA GLU A 30 -10.50 -2.52 -4.20
C GLU A 30 -10.56 -2.50 -5.73
N ARG A 31 -11.26 -1.51 -6.29
CA ARG A 31 -11.37 -1.37 -7.73
C ARG A 31 -10.35 -0.38 -8.29
N ARG A 32 -9.59 -0.82 -9.28
CA ARG A 32 -8.59 -0.04 -10.02
C ARG A 32 -8.86 -0.19 -11.52
N GLY A 33 -9.40 0.84 -12.15
CA GLY A 33 -9.86 0.76 -13.52
C GLY A 33 -10.96 -0.31 -13.66
N ASP A 34 -10.71 -1.29 -14.52
CA ASP A 34 -11.61 -2.42 -14.77
C ASP A 34 -11.22 -3.70 -14.00
N VAL A 35 -10.26 -3.62 -13.07
CA VAL A 35 -9.82 -4.74 -12.23
C VAL A 35 -10.28 -4.52 -10.79
N VAL A 36 -10.80 -5.57 -10.15
CA VAL A 36 -11.10 -5.61 -8.73
C VAL A 36 -10.13 -6.55 -8.03
N GLU A 37 -9.30 -6.01 -7.15
CA GLU A 37 -8.44 -6.78 -6.26
C GLU A 37 -9.22 -7.19 -5.01
N LEU A 38 -9.25 -8.49 -4.74
CA LEU A 38 -9.93 -9.11 -3.60
C LEU A 38 -8.91 -9.63 -2.61
N ARG A 39 -9.13 -9.35 -1.32
CA ARG A 39 -8.30 -9.85 -0.23
C ARG A 39 -9.18 -10.30 0.92
N PHE A 40 -8.86 -11.43 1.54
CA PHE A 40 -9.53 -11.92 2.74
C PHE A 40 -8.61 -12.85 3.53
N THR A 41 -9.00 -13.19 4.77
CA THR A 41 -8.27 -14.13 5.61
C THR A 41 -8.96 -15.50 5.58
N VAL A 42 -8.19 -16.56 5.27
CA VAL A 42 -8.66 -17.95 5.26
C VAL A 42 -9.08 -18.37 6.67
N PRO A 43 -10.24 -19.02 6.87
CA PRO A 43 -10.67 -19.48 8.18
C PRO A 43 -9.69 -20.45 8.87
N GLY A 44 -9.36 -20.19 10.13
CA GLY A 44 -8.53 -21.08 10.96
C GLY A 44 -9.29 -21.78 12.10
N THR A 45 -10.62 -21.53 12.21
CA THR A 45 -11.47 -22.08 13.27
C THR A 45 -12.81 -22.56 12.71
N ASN A 46 -13.47 -23.43 13.44
CA ASN A 46 -14.84 -23.88 13.14
C ASN A 46 -15.87 -23.01 13.88
N THR A 47 -17.12 -23.07 13.44
CA THR A 47 -18.26 -22.35 14.05
C THR A 47 -18.52 -22.72 15.49
N ASP A 48 -18.06 -23.88 15.94
CA ASP A 48 -18.11 -24.37 17.34
C ASP A 48 -16.90 -23.92 18.17
N GLY A 49 -16.00 -23.08 17.59
CA GLY A 49 -14.78 -22.59 18.23
C GLY A 49 -13.61 -23.59 18.23
N THR A 50 -13.78 -24.79 17.70
CA THR A 50 -12.69 -25.77 17.63
C THR A 50 -11.66 -25.41 16.56
N ARG A 51 -10.40 -25.80 16.80
CA ARG A 51 -9.27 -25.66 15.87
C ARG A 51 -8.65 -27.05 15.65
N PRO A 52 -8.03 -27.30 14.51
CA PRO A 52 -8.01 -26.48 13.29
C PRO A 52 -9.39 -26.45 12.59
N ALA A 53 -9.58 -25.51 11.64
CA ALA A 53 -10.80 -25.47 10.84
C ALA A 53 -10.95 -26.72 9.98
N ASN A 54 -12.17 -27.23 9.89
CA ASN A 54 -12.51 -28.28 8.92
C ASN A 54 -12.79 -27.62 7.56
N ILE A 55 -11.72 -27.20 6.89
CA ILE A 55 -11.78 -26.50 5.61
C ILE A 55 -10.89 -27.21 4.59
N GLU A 56 -11.37 -27.36 3.36
CA GLU A 56 -10.64 -27.90 2.22
C GLU A 56 -10.31 -26.79 1.22
N ARG A 57 -11.27 -25.88 1.01
CA ARG A 57 -11.11 -24.77 0.09
C ARG A 57 -11.91 -23.54 0.53
N ALA A 58 -11.49 -22.39 0.04
CA ALA A 58 -12.22 -21.14 0.14
C ALA A 58 -12.61 -20.65 -1.25
N GLU A 59 -13.86 -20.23 -1.42
CA GLU A 59 -14.41 -19.74 -2.67
C GLU A 59 -14.87 -18.29 -2.52
N VAL A 60 -14.71 -17.50 -3.57
CA VAL A 60 -15.26 -16.14 -3.66
C VAL A 60 -16.31 -16.12 -4.75
N TYR A 61 -17.47 -15.59 -4.40
CA TYR A 61 -18.60 -15.39 -5.31
C TYR A 61 -18.83 -13.89 -5.51
N ALA A 62 -19.26 -13.53 -6.72
CA ALA A 62 -19.67 -12.20 -7.06
C ALA A 62 -21.01 -12.20 -7.79
N ILE A 63 -21.83 -11.18 -7.54
CA ILE A 63 -23.11 -10.99 -8.23
C ILE A 63 -23.30 -9.52 -8.57
N THR A 64 -23.67 -9.24 -9.82
CA THR A 64 -24.00 -7.89 -10.27
C THR A 64 -25.51 -7.69 -10.19
N ALA A 65 -25.92 -6.74 -9.38
CA ALA A 65 -27.33 -6.43 -9.15
C ALA A 65 -27.55 -4.91 -8.98
N PRO A 66 -28.78 -4.41 -9.21
CA PRO A 66 -29.14 -3.06 -8.80
C PRO A 66 -28.94 -2.88 -7.29
N VAL A 67 -28.71 -1.64 -6.84
CA VAL A 67 -28.68 -1.33 -5.41
C VAL A 67 -30.06 -1.62 -4.81
N LEU A 68 -30.10 -2.57 -3.87
CA LEU A 68 -31.34 -2.92 -3.19
C LEU A 68 -31.66 -1.90 -2.10
N PRO A 69 -32.90 -1.37 -2.03
CA PRO A 69 -33.30 -0.47 -0.96
C PRO A 69 -33.34 -1.24 0.37
N PRO A 70 -32.88 -0.65 1.49
CA PRO A 70 -33.05 -1.25 2.81
C PRO A 70 -34.52 -1.54 3.15
N PRO A 71 -34.85 -2.66 3.80
CA PRO A 71 -33.96 -3.66 4.41
C PRO A 71 -33.60 -4.83 3.48
N LEU A 72 -33.84 -4.75 2.18
CA LEU A 72 -33.58 -5.83 1.24
C LEU A 72 -32.06 -6.03 1.07
N THR A 73 -31.63 -7.25 1.26
CA THR A 73 -30.23 -7.68 1.05
C THR A 73 -30.20 -9.01 0.32
N LEU A 74 -29.15 -9.25 -0.46
CA LEU A 74 -28.91 -10.54 -1.07
C LEU A 74 -28.73 -11.62 0.02
N THR A 75 -29.36 -12.76 -0.11
CA THR A 75 -29.10 -13.91 0.77
C THR A 75 -27.87 -14.70 0.29
N ASP A 76 -27.27 -15.50 1.17
CA ASP A 76 -26.14 -16.36 0.82
C ASP A 76 -26.51 -17.34 -0.32
N ASP A 77 -27.70 -17.91 -0.28
CA ASP A 77 -28.21 -18.81 -1.32
C ASP A 77 -28.40 -18.10 -2.67
N GLN A 78 -28.84 -16.84 -2.65
CA GLN A 78 -28.97 -16.04 -3.89
C GLN A 78 -27.59 -15.76 -4.49
N ILE A 79 -26.60 -15.40 -3.69
CA ILE A 79 -25.24 -15.15 -4.16
C ILE A 79 -24.66 -16.39 -4.82
N VAL A 80 -24.81 -17.57 -4.20
CA VAL A 80 -24.29 -18.81 -4.78
C VAL A 80 -25.07 -19.28 -6.00
N LYS A 81 -26.38 -19.13 -5.98
CA LYS A 81 -27.27 -19.64 -7.05
C LYS A 81 -27.20 -18.78 -8.31
N TYR A 82 -27.13 -17.47 -8.16
CA TYR A 82 -27.24 -16.50 -9.26
C TYR A 82 -25.95 -15.76 -9.54
N GLY A 83 -24.99 -15.80 -8.62
CA GLY A 83 -23.66 -15.21 -8.81
C GLY A 83 -22.70 -16.11 -9.56
N THR A 84 -21.55 -15.56 -9.89
CA THR A 84 -20.41 -16.25 -10.49
C THR A 84 -19.36 -16.55 -9.44
N LYS A 85 -18.71 -17.72 -9.52
CA LYS A 85 -17.53 -18.03 -8.73
C LYS A 85 -16.32 -17.35 -9.40
N VAL A 86 -15.72 -16.39 -8.74
CA VAL A 86 -14.61 -15.59 -9.28
C VAL A 86 -13.24 -16.08 -8.84
N ALA A 87 -13.16 -16.78 -7.71
CA ALA A 87 -11.90 -17.37 -7.25
C ALA A 87 -12.16 -18.60 -6.40
N GLU A 88 -11.18 -19.51 -6.42
CA GLU A 88 -11.13 -20.71 -5.56
C GLU A 88 -9.69 -20.91 -5.06
N PHE A 89 -9.54 -21.21 -3.79
CA PHE A 89 -8.25 -21.44 -3.13
C PHE A 89 -8.31 -22.77 -2.38
N GLU A 90 -7.39 -23.64 -2.69
CA GLU A 90 -7.17 -24.83 -1.85
C GLU A 90 -6.55 -24.42 -0.54
N VAL A 91 -6.97 -25.09 0.54
CA VAL A 91 -6.47 -24.84 1.90
C VAL A 91 -5.80 -26.10 2.41
N LYS A 92 -4.56 -25.96 2.84
CA LYS A 92 -3.75 -27.05 3.37
C LYS A 92 -4.43 -27.74 4.55
N SER A 93 -4.36 -29.05 4.56
CA SER A 93 -4.78 -29.82 5.74
C SER A 93 -3.83 -29.50 6.89
N PRO A 94 -4.36 -29.24 8.10
CA PRO A 94 -3.51 -29.10 9.27
C PRO A 94 -2.80 -30.44 9.52
N ARG A 95 -1.57 -30.36 9.98
CA ARG A 95 -0.75 -31.53 10.31
C ARG A 95 -1.48 -32.43 11.30
N ASN A 96 -1.32 -33.74 11.13
CA ASN A 96 -1.82 -34.73 12.09
C ASN A 96 -0.97 -34.66 13.37
N PRO A 97 -1.54 -34.23 14.53
CA PRO A 97 -0.77 -34.10 15.76
C PRO A 97 -0.23 -35.44 16.30
N ASN A 98 -0.65 -36.58 15.71
CA ASN A 98 -0.21 -37.91 16.10
C ASN A 98 0.95 -38.46 15.25
N LEU A 99 1.43 -37.68 14.25
CA LEU A 99 2.65 -38.03 13.53
C LEU A 99 3.84 -37.62 14.41
N THR A 100 4.50 -38.62 15.02
CA THR A 100 5.80 -38.40 15.66
C THR A 100 6.85 -38.17 14.58
N ALA A 101 7.69 -37.15 14.77
CA ALA A 101 8.84 -36.95 13.92
C ALA A 101 9.74 -38.17 13.96
N ASP A 102 10.09 -38.73 12.79
CA ASP A 102 11.15 -39.71 12.69
C ASP A 102 12.48 -39.04 13.05
N ALA A 103 13.34 -39.75 13.77
CA ALA A 103 14.57 -39.20 14.35
C ALA A 103 15.61 -38.69 13.34
N ASP A 104 15.35 -38.89 12.05
CA ASP A 104 16.24 -38.49 10.93
C ASP A 104 15.74 -37.28 10.12
N ASP A 105 14.60 -36.66 10.49
CA ASP A 105 14.04 -35.50 9.78
C ASP A 105 14.40 -34.19 10.51
N PRO A 106 14.98 -33.19 9.80
CA PRO A 106 15.33 -31.91 10.43
C PRO A 106 14.06 -31.23 11.00
N ALA A 107 14.18 -30.69 12.20
CA ALA A 107 13.07 -30.13 12.98
C ALA A 107 12.23 -29.05 12.26
N ASP A 108 12.77 -28.43 11.20
CA ASP A 108 12.13 -27.37 10.42
C ASP A 108 11.06 -27.89 9.42
N GLU A 109 11.11 -29.16 9.01
CA GLU A 109 10.07 -29.75 8.14
C GLU A 109 8.88 -30.33 8.93
N VAL A 110 9.06 -30.53 10.23
CA VAL A 110 8.09 -31.18 11.09
C VAL A 110 6.83 -30.35 11.35
N ASP A 111 6.89 -29.01 11.24
CA ASP A 111 5.79 -28.09 11.54
C ASP A 111 5.06 -27.52 10.30
N ALA A 112 5.50 -27.86 9.09
CA ALA A 112 4.86 -27.36 7.87
C ALA A 112 3.50 -28.05 7.61
N PRO A 113 2.45 -27.30 7.24
CA PRO A 113 1.18 -27.88 6.78
C PRO A 113 1.38 -28.71 5.52
N GLU A 114 0.68 -29.88 5.44
CA GLU A 114 0.82 -30.79 4.30
C GLU A 114 0.00 -30.35 3.08
N GLY A 115 0.59 -30.44 1.88
CA GLY A 115 -0.06 -30.26 0.59
C GLY A 115 0.13 -28.88 -0.02
N ASP A 116 -0.37 -28.74 -1.25
CA ASP A 116 -0.45 -27.48 -1.98
C ASP A 116 -1.62 -26.64 -1.46
N GLY A 117 -1.53 -25.32 -1.57
CA GLY A 117 -2.61 -24.41 -1.17
C GLY A 117 -2.20 -23.40 -0.09
N LEU A 118 -3.18 -22.68 0.44
CA LEU A 118 -2.99 -21.67 1.47
C LEU A 118 -3.05 -22.27 2.87
N ASP A 119 -2.29 -21.67 3.79
CA ASP A 119 -2.39 -22.00 5.20
C ASP A 119 -3.68 -21.46 5.82
N GLN A 120 -4.19 -22.13 6.86
CA GLN A 120 -5.29 -21.61 7.66
C GLN A 120 -4.85 -20.32 8.37
N GLY A 121 -5.64 -19.26 8.26
CA GLY A 121 -5.29 -17.93 8.77
C GLY A 121 -4.44 -17.08 7.82
N ALA A 122 -4.00 -17.62 6.69
CA ALA A 122 -3.24 -16.87 5.70
C ALA A 122 -4.11 -15.87 4.92
N PRO A 123 -3.53 -14.78 4.40
CA PRO A 123 -4.20 -13.88 3.47
C PRO A 123 -4.33 -14.54 2.09
N ALA A 124 -5.54 -14.58 1.55
CA ALA A 124 -5.84 -14.94 0.17
C ALA A 124 -5.99 -13.67 -0.69
N ARG A 125 -5.56 -13.74 -1.95
CA ARG A 125 -5.68 -12.64 -2.92
C ARG A 125 -6.17 -13.19 -4.25
N ALA A 126 -7.10 -12.48 -4.87
CA ALA A 126 -7.57 -12.73 -6.23
C ALA A 126 -7.78 -11.41 -6.95
N GLU A 127 -7.78 -11.47 -8.27
CA GLU A 127 -8.14 -10.35 -9.14
C GLU A 127 -9.29 -10.79 -10.04
N GLU A 128 -10.24 -9.90 -10.26
CA GLU A 128 -11.32 -10.07 -11.22
C GLU A 128 -11.31 -8.92 -12.21
N GLU A 129 -11.25 -9.24 -13.48
CA GLU A 129 -11.47 -8.28 -14.56
C GLU A 129 -12.98 -8.06 -14.75
N LEU A 130 -13.41 -6.79 -14.75
CA LEU A 130 -14.81 -6.40 -14.96
C LEU A 130 -15.11 -6.39 -16.47
N ASP A 131 -15.20 -7.57 -17.05
CA ASP A 131 -15.58 -7.77 -18.44
C ASP A 131 -17.10 -7.83 -18.64
N GLY A 132 -17.57 -8.14 -19.87
CA GLY A 132 -18.99 -8.21 -20.22
C GLY A 132 -19.81 -9.10 -19.30
N SER A 133 -19.27 -10.25 -18.86
CA SER A 133 -19.96 -11.21 -18.00
C SER A 133 -20.08 -10.71 -16.55
N ALA A 134 -19.06 -10.01 -16.05
CA ALA A 134 -19.05 -9.40 -14.75
C ALA A 134 -20.02 -8.20 -14.66
N LEU A 135 -20.26 -7.53 -15.78
CA LEU A 135 -21.15 -6.35 -15.86
C LEU A 135 -22.63 -6.73 -16.09
N GLU A 136 -22.92 -7.98 -16.43
CA GLU A 136 -24.29 -8.44 -16.69
C GLU A 136 -25.14 -8.39 -15.39
N ILE A 137 -26.22 -7.62 -15.45
CA ILE A 137 -27.12 -7.47 -14.31
C ILE A 137 -28.00 -8.72 -14.18
N VAL A 138 -27.91 -9.36 -13.01
CA VAL A 138 -28.72 -10.52 -12.70
C VAL A 138 -30.12 -10.06 -12.23
N GLU A 139 -31.16 -10.53 -12.93
CA GLU A 139 -32.54 -10.37 -12.48
C GLU A 139 -32.83 -11.36 -11.34
N LEU A 140 -32.98 -10.84 -10.14
CA LEU A 140 -33.35 -11.65 -8.99
C LEU A 140 -34.86 -11.94 -9.05
N PRO A 141 -35.30 -13.19 -8.76
CA PRO A 141 -36.72 -13.49 -8.71
C PRO A 141 -37.38 -12.63 -7.65
N ALA A 142 -38.56 -12.10 -8.02
CA ALA A 142 -39.39 -11.33 -7.11
C ALA A 142 -39.60 -12.11 -5.80
N ASN A 143 -39.43 -11.44 -4.64
CA ASN A 143 -39.68 -12.06 -3.35
C ASN A 143 -41.14 -12.55 -3.30
N PRO A 144 -41.40 -13.87 -3.19
CA PRO A 144 -42.78 -14.39 -3.16
C PRO A 144 -43.58 -13.90 -1.94
N LEU A 145 -42.94 -13.32 -0.95
CA LEU A 145 -43.53 -12.71 0.25
C LEU A 145 -43.71 -11.19 0.13
N ALA A 146 -43.27 -10.57 -0.95
CA ALA A 146 -43.55 -9.16 -1.18
C ALA A 146 -45.06 -8.98 -1.45
N PRO A 147 -45.77 -8.04 -0.80
CA PRO A 147 -47.13 -7.77 -1.11
C PRO A 147 -47.24 -7.43 -2.60
N LYS A 148 -48.07 -8.20 -3.33
CA LYS A 148 -48.40 -7.92 -4.73
C LYS A 148 -49.23 -6.64 -4.77
N THR A 149 -48.57 -5.51 -4.95
CA THR A 149 -49.23 -4.28 -5.35
C THR A 149 -49.53 -4.37 -6.83
N ALA A 150 -50.81 -4.53 -7.18
CA ALA A 150 -51.27 -4.95 -8.50
C ALA A 150 -51.02 -3.92 -9.64
N ASP A 151 -50.44 -2.76 -9.38
CA ASP A 151 -50.26 -1.67 -10.35
C ASP A 151 -48.91 -0.92 -10.24
N GLU A 152 -47.85 -1.57 -9.73
CA GLU A 152 -46.56 -0.89 -9.72
C GLU A 152 -45.90 -1.04 -11.09
N PRO A 153 -45.60 0.06 -11.81
CA PRO A 153 -44.88 0.00 -13.07
C PRO A 153 -43.51 -0.67 -12.84
N PRO A 154 -42.97 -1.36 -13.85
CA PRO A 154 -41.68 -2.03 -13.72
C PRO A 154 -40.66 -1.04 -13.15
N ARG A 155 -40.07 -1.39 -12.01
CA ARG A 155 -39.08 -0.52 -11.33
C ARG A 155 -37.94 -0.26 -12.29
N PRO A 156 -37.55 1.00 -12.47
CA PRO A 156 -36.39 1.29 -13.29
C PRO A 156 -35.17 0.51 -12.71
N LEU A 157 -34.36 -0.07 -13.57
CA LEU A 157 -33.14 -0.81 -13.25
C LEU A 157 -32.11 0.05 -12.49
N LEU A 158 -32.32 1.35 -12.46
CA LEU A 158 -31.59 2.33 -11.66
C LEU A 158 -32.37 2.58 -10.36
N GLY A 159 -31.66 2.61 -9.23
CA GLY A 159 -32.22 3.05 -7.96
C GLY A 159 -32.82 4.46 -8.07
N PRO A 160 -33.62 4.90 -7.10
CA PRO A 160 -34.42 6.15 -7.17
C PRO A 160 -33.61 7.41 -7.43
N PHE A 161 -32.30 7.35 -7.40
CA PHE A 161 -31.36 8.47 -7.62
C PHE A 161 -30.28 8.18 -8.67
N GLY A 162 -30.44 7.17 -9.51
CA GLY A 162 -29.47 6.87 -10.57
C GLY A 162 -28.14 6.29 -10.04
N ASP A 163 -28.14 5.63 -8.87
CA ASP A 163 -26.97 4.92 -8.39
C ASP A 163 -26.59 3.81 -9.35
N PRO A 164 -25.30 3.67 -9.68
CA PRO A 164 -24.85 2.62 -10.58
C PRO A 164 -25.10 1.23 -9.94
N PRO A 165 -25.34 0.18 -10.75
CA PRO A 165 -25.41 -1.17 -10.25
C PRO A 165 -24.13 -1.50 -9.50
N THR A 166 -24.20 -2.47 -8.59
CA THR A 166 -23.06 -2.88 -7.78
C THR A 166 -22.71 -4.34 -8.05
N ARG A 167 -21.42 -4.64 -8.10
CA ARG A 167 -20.91 -6.00 -8.01
C ARG A 167 -20.61 -6.31 -6.56
N THR A 168 -21.33 -7.26 -5.99
CA THR A 168 -21.25 -7.63 -4.58
C THR A 168 -20.46 -8.92 -4.45
N TYR A 169 -19.43 -8.89 -3.64
CA TYR A 169 -18.53 -10.01 -3.35
C TYR A 169 -18.82 -10.61 -1.98
N ALA A 170 -18.68 -11.92 -1.88
CA ALA A 170 -18.70 -12.66 -0.63
C ALA A 170 -17.79 -13.90 -0.73
N ALA A 171 -17.04 -14.17 0.33
CA ALA A 171 -16.19 -15.36 0.45
C ALA A 171 -16.81 -16.38 1.36
N VAL A 172 -16.56 -17.68 1.12
CA VAL A 172 -17.08 -18.80 1.91
C VAL A 172 -16.04 -19.90 2.01
N GLY A 173 -15.93 -20.52 3.20
CA GLY A 173 -15.13 -21.74 3.40
C GLY A 173 -15.96 -23.00 3.18
N LEU A 174 -15.40 -23.99 2.50
CA LEU A 174 -16.01 -25.29 2.30
C LEU A 174 -15.26 -26.35 3.12
N SER A 175 -16.03 -27.17 3.83
CA SER A 175 -15.49 -28.31 4.58
C SER A 175 -15.01 -29.42 3.65
N LYS A 176 -14.20 -30.37 4.16
CA LYS A 176 -13.75 -31.58 3.45
C LYS A 176 -14.89 -32.45 2.89
N ARG A 177 -16.14 -32.22 3.28
CA ARG A 177 -17.34 -32.87 2.73
C ARG A 177 -18.12 -31.98 1.76
N GLY A 178 -17.52 -30.86 1.30
CA GLY A 178 -18.14 -29.89 0.40
C GLY A 178 -19.28 -29.08 1.02
N LYS A 179 -19.45 -29.11 2.36
CA LYS A 179 -20.49 -28.30 3.03
C LYS A 179 -19.94 -26.89 3.28
N ARG A 180 -20.73 -25.89 2.89
CA ARG A 180 -20.43 -24.48 3.08
C ARG A 180 -20.60 -24.07 4.54
N GLY A 181 -19.61 -23.32 5.04
CA GLY A 181 -19.75 -22.51 6.25
C GLY A 181 -20.55 -21.24 5.98
N PRO A 182 -20.67 -20.34 6.96
CA PRO A 182 -21.26 -19.01 6.75
C PRO A 182 -20.38 -18.17 5.81
N MET A 183 -21.04 -17.29 5.03
CA MET A 183 -20.34 -16.34 4.16
C MET A 183 -19.73 -15.18 4.96
N SER A 184 -18.69 -14.58 4.41
CA SER A 184 -18.10 -13.35 4.89
C SER A 184 -19.09 -12.18 4.84
N ARG A 185 -18.70 -11.05 5.45
CA ARG A 185 -19.35 -9.77 5.18
C ARG A 185 -19.29 -9.50 3.68
N ARG A 186 -20.39 -8.98 3.13
CA ARG A 186 -20.48 -8.61 1.72
C ARG A 186 -19.77 -7.28 1.48
N VAL A 187 -19.09 -7.18 0.35
CA VAL A 187 -18.46 -5.95 -0.11
C VAL A 187 -19.01 -5.61 -1.49
N ALA A 188 -19.63 -4.45 -1.60
CA ALA A 188 -20.21 -3.96 -2.85
C ALA A 188 -19.28 -2.96 -3.52
N VAL A 189 -19.01 -3.19 -4.80
CA VAL A 189 -18.19 -2.32 -5.67
C VAL A 189 -19.13 -1.69 -6.70
N PRO A 190 -19.27 -0.37 -6.73
CA PRO A 190 -20.09 0.30 -7.75
C PRO A 190 -19.48 0.12 -9.14
N LEU A 191 -20.36 -0.12 -10.14
CA LEU A 191 -19.97 -0.29 -11.54
C LEU A 191 -20.04 1.03 -12.34
N ALA A 192 -19.82 2.16 -11.68
CA ALA A 192 -19.63 3.43 -12.37
C ALA A 192 -18.31 3.42 -13.18
N PRO A 193 -18.22 4.16 -14.31
CA PRO A 193 -16.97 4.33 -15.02
C PRO A 193 -15.88 4.89 -14.11
N PRO A 194 -14.65 4.34 -14.12
CA PRO A 194 -13.55 4.87 -13.33
C PRO A 194 -13.21 6.30 -13.77
N PRO A 195 -12.63 7.13 -12.89
CA PRO A 195 -12.11 8.44 -13.30
C PRO A 195 -10.97 8.25 -14.31
N PRO A 196 -10.71 9.21 -15.19
CA PRO A 196 -9.57 9.14 -16.10
C PRO A 196 -8.25 9.21 -15.33
N PRO A 197 -7.21 8.50 -15.79
CA PRO A 197 -5.90 8.55 -15.13
C PRO A 197 -5.27 9.94 -15.29
N PRO A 198 -4.52 10.43 -14.29
CA PRO A 198 -3.70 11.62 -14.43
C PRO A 198 -2.50 11.35 -15.34
N GLY A 199 -1.88 12.43 -15.84
CA GLY A 199 -0.63 12.33 -16.59
C GLY A 199 0.56 11.86 -15.72
N ALA A 200 1.71 11.63 -16.36
CA ALA A 200 2.95 11.30 -15.66
C ALA A 200 3.29 12.37 -14.62
N PRO A 201 3.67 12.00 -13.39
CA PRO A 201 4.07 12.97 -12.39
C PRO A 201 5.43 13.59 -12.71
N SER A 202 5.67 14.81 -12.20
CA SER A 202 6.97 15.47 -12.17
C SER A 202 7.63 15.22 -10.82
N ILE A 203 8.93 14.89 -10.82
CA ILE A 203 9.70 14.57 -9.63
C ILE A 203 10.83 15.58 -9.46
N THR A 204 10.80 16.29 -8.34
CA THR A 204 11.90 17.12 -7.85
C THR A 204 12.28 16.69 -6.45
N TYR A 205 13.47 17.03 -5.98
CA TYR A 205 13.90 16.68 -4.62
C TYR A 205 14.87 17.71 -4.06
N ASP A 206 14.96 17.74 -2.75
CA ASP A 206 15.99 18.42 -1.97
C ASP A 206 16.64 17.41 -0.99
N GLU A 207 17.44 17.86 -0.06
CA GLU A 207 18.10 17.02 0.95
C GLU A 207 17.13 16.25 1.86
N ARG A 208 15.86 16.65 1.93
CA ARG A 208 14.91 16.20 2.96
C ARG A 208 13.75 15.41 2.38
N ALA A 209 13.33 15.74 1.17
CA ALA A 209 12.12 15.16 0.59
C ALA A 209 12.15 15.15 -0.94
N ILE A 210 11.47 14.15 -1.48
CA ILE A 210 11.13 14.04 -2.89
C ILE A 210 9.73 14.63 -3.06
N ALA A 211 9.59 15.65 -3.89
CA ALA A 211 8.32 16.26 -4.25
C ALA A 211 7.81 15.64 -5.54
N VAL A 212 6.67 14.97 -5.46
CA VAL A 212 5.93 14.39 -6.59
C VAL A 212 4.75 15.29 -6.87
N THR A 213 4.66 15.87 -8.08
CA THR A 213 3.58 16.78 -8.50
C THR A 213 2.97 16.26 -9.79
N TRP A 214 1.68 16.49 -9.99
CA TRP A 214 0.97 16.07 -11.21
C TRP A 214 -0.08 17.10 -11.62
N THR A 215 -0.62 16.93 -12.83
CA THR A 215 -1.77 17.69 -13.30
C THR A 215 -3.07 16.99 -12.94
N ALA A 216 -4.11 17.75 -12.65
CA ALA A 216 -5.42 17.18 -12.39
C ALA A 216 -5.86 16.27 -13.55
N ALA A 217 -6.50 15.14 -13.22
CA ALA A 217 -7.14 14.28 -14.21
C ALA A 217 -8.16 15.11 -15.01
N SER A 218 -8.09 15.03 -16.33
CA SER A 218 -9.04 15.72 -17.21
C SER A 218 -10.44 15.12 -16.99
N ALA A 219 -11.47 15.98 -16.93
CA ALA A 219 -12.83 15.45 -16.91
C ALA A 219 -13.05 14.62 -18.18
N PRO A 220 -13.67 13.43 -18.10
CA PRO A 220 -13.97 12.65 -19.30
C PRO A 220 -14.83 13.53 -20.23
N ILE A 221 -14.35 13.68 -21.47
CA ILE A 221 -15.15 14.30 -22.52
C ILE A 221 -16.35 13.37 -22.76
N ALA A 222 -17.55 13.89 -22.66
CA ALA A 222 -18.79 13.10 -22.75
C ALA A 222 -19.02 12.35 -24.08
N ASP A 223 -18.07 12.41 -25.01
CA ASP A 223 -18.25 12.01 -26.43
C ASP A 223 -17.20 11.03 -26.97
N ALA A 224 -16.38 10.42 -26.16
CA ALA A 224 -15.49 9.38 -26.70
C ALA A 224 -16.21 8.03 -26.58
N GLY A 225 -16.94 7.63 -27.62
CA GLY A 225 -17.41 6.28 -27.98
C GLY A 225 -17.17 5.14 -26.99
N ALA A 226 -17.54 5.34 -25.74
CA ALA A 226 -17.56 4.28 -24.76
C ALA A 226 -18.52 3.24 -25.27
N LYS A 227 -18.02 2.05 -25.52
CA LYS A 227 -18.84 0.86 -25.80
C LYS A 227 -19.80 0.74 -24.61
N ASP A 228 -21.04 1.14 -24.88
CA ASP A 228 -22.15 1.27 -23.98
C ASP A 228 -22.37 0.04 -23.12
N LEU A 229 -21.90 0.07 -21.88
CA LEU A 229 -22.36 -0.95 -20.93
C LEU A 229 -23.03 -0.35 -19.68
N LEU A 230 -22.90 0.96 -19.44
CA LEU A 230 -23.62 1.59 -18.32
C LEU A 230 -24.27 2.90 -18.79
N PRO A 231 -25.56 3.15 -18.45
CA PRO A 231 -26.23 4.38 -18.83
C PRO A 231 -25.45 5.58 -18.30
N SER A 232 -25.21 6.54 -19.18
CA SER A 232 -24.61 7.83 -18.84
C SER A 232 -25.27 8.38 -17.56
N ARG A 233 -24.46 8.78 -16.60
CA ARG A 233 -24.92 9.45 -15.37
C ARG A 233 -26.01 10.46 -15.70
N VAL A 234 -27.11 10.37 -14.98
CA VAL A 234 -28.18 11.34 -15.06
C VAL A 234 -27.58 12.75 -14.84
N LEU A 235 -27.71 13.59 -15.86
CA LEU A 235 -27.31 15.00 -15.82
C LEU A 235 -27.96 15.68 -14.61
N GLY A 236 -27.18 16.05 -13.59
CA GLY A 236 -27.66 16.84 -12.47
C GLY A 236 -27.04 16.55 -11.09
N ALA A 237 -26.47 15.39 -10.84
CA ALA A 237 -25.74 15.16 -9.59
C ALA A 237 -24.34 15.76 -9.68
N ALA A 238 -23.96 16.62 -8.71
CA ALA A 238 -22.58 17.09 -8.59
C ALA A 238 -21.63 15.89 -8.56
N ARG A 239 -20.64 15.88 -9.46
CA ARG A 239 -19.60 14.83 -9.43
C ARG A 239 -18.91 14.87 -8.07
N PRO A 240 -18.65 13.70 -7.45
CA PRO A 240 -17.78 13.65 -6.27
C PRO A 240 -16.43 14.29 -6.60
N ALA A 241 -15.82 14.91 -5.59
CA ALA A 241 -14.49 15.47 -5.75
C ALA A 241 -13.49 14.34 -6.08
N ILE A 242 -12.67 14.55 -7.10
CA ILE A 242 -11.59 13.63 -7.45
C ILE A 242 -10.45 13.85 -6.46
N GLY A 243 -10.05 12.79 -5.79
CA GLY A 243 -8.82 12.71 -5.03
C GLY A 243 -7.75 11.97 -5.80
N TYR A 244 -6.56 11.85 -5.23
CA TYR A 244 -5.43 11.17 -5.84
C TYR A 244 -4.76 10.22 -4.85
N ASN A 245 -4.32 9.08 -5.36
CA ASN A 245 -3.48 8.13 -4.64
C ASN A 245 -2.12 8.04 -5.34
N VAL A 246 -1.05 8.15 -4.56
CA VAL A 246 0.34 8.09 -5.04
C VAL A 246 0.91 6.72 -4.72
N TYR A 247 1.62 6.16 -5.67
CA TYR A 247 2.25 4.86 -5.57
C TYR A 247 3.75 4.97 -5.83
N ASP A 248 4.53 4.29 -5.01
CA ASP A 248 5.91 3.95 -5.32
C ASP A 248 5.88 2.81 -6.34
N ALA A 249 6.26 3.12 -7.56
CA ALA A 249 6.28 2.20 -8.70
C ALA A 249 7.72 1.76 -9.05
N THR A 250 8.65 1.87 -8.10
CA THR A 250 10.04 1.41 -8.27
C THR A 250 10.08 -0.09 -8.58
N HIS A 251 9.15 -0.84 -8.01
CA HIS A 251 8.89 -2.25 -8.32
C HIS A 251 7.53 -2.35 -9.02
N PRO A 252 7.49 -2.35 -10.37
CA PRO A 252 6.24 -2.25 -11.13
C PRO A 252 5.29 -3.44 -10.91
N GLU A 253 5.81 -4.63 -10.58
CA GLU A 253 5.05 -5.84 -10.26
C GLU A 253 4.34 -5.77 -8.89
N ALA A 254 4.79 -4.90 -7.99
CA ALA A 254 4.23 -4.74 -6.65
C ALA A 254 4.29 -3.27 -6.20
N PRO A 255 3.54 -2.36 -6.85
CA PRO A 255 3.56 -0.95 -6.51
C PRO A 255 3.01 -0.70 -5.10
N LEU A 256 3.74 0.06 -4.30
CA LEU A 256 3.38 0.37 -2.92
C LEU A 256 2.55 1.66 -2.85
N LYS A 257 1.33 1.58 -2.35
CA LYS A 257 0.51 2.77 -2.08
C LYS A 257 1.11 3.60 -0.94
N LEU A 258 1.40 4.87 -1.21
CA LEU A 258 2.02 5.79 -0.25
C LEU A 258 1.01 6.64 0.51
N THR A 259 -0.16 6.88 -0.06
CA THR A 259 -1.24 7.65 0.55
C THR A 259 -2.15 6.74 1.36
N ALA A 260 -2.34 7.00 2.66
CA ALA A 260 -3.27 6.24 3.50
C ALA A 260 -4.74 6.44 3.07
N SER A 261 -5.07 7.63 2.58
CA SER A 261 -6.35 8.00 1.96
C SER A 261 -6.10 8.90 0.76
N SER A 262 -7.05 8.98 -0.15
CA SER A 262 -6.94 9.87 -1.31
C SER A 262 -6.81 11.33 -0.86
N ILE A 263 -5.89 12.07 -1.48
CA ILE A 263 -5.60 13.48 -1.21
C ILE A 263 -6.16 14.35 -2.33
N ALA A 264 -6.58 15.56 -2.00
CA ALA A 264 -7.10 16.52 -2.98
C ALA A 264 -5.99 17.36 -3.63
N GLU A 265 -4.87 17.46 -2.96
CA GLU A 265 -3.68 18.19 -3.41
C GLU A 265 -3.06 17.49 -4.62
N LEU A 266 -2.50 18.29 -5.54
CA LEU A 266 -1.75 17.82 -6.70
C LEU A 266 -0.25 17.67 -6.42
N LYS A 267 0.08 17.38 -5.16
CA LYS A 267 1.45 17.24 -4.68
C LYS A 267 1.50 16.22 -3.54
N TYR A 268 2.58 15.44 -3.54
CA TYR A 268 2.93 14.52 -2.45
C TYR A 268 4.41 14.70 -2.09
N SER A 269 4.75 14.54 -0.81
CA SER A 269 6.12 14.63 -0.32
C SER A 269 6.54 13.28 0.28
N ASP A 270 7.58 12.67 -0.30
CA ASP A 270 8.18 11.44 0.20
C ASP A 270 9.53 11.76 0.87
N THR A 271 9.67 11.42 2.13
CA THR A 271 10.90 11.67 2.91
C THR A 271 11.90 10.51 2.87
N ARG A 272 11.62 9.46 2.10
CA ARG A 272 12.47 8.28 1.96
C ARG A 272 13.56 8.51 0.91
N ILE A 273 14.54 9.34 1.24
CA ILE A 273 15.69 9.61 0.37
C ILE A 273 16.79 8.58 0.63
N THR A 274 17.28 7.97 -0.45
CA THR A 274 18.50 7.18 -0.47
C THR A 274 19.30 7.59 -1.70
N TRP A 275 20.44 8.23 -1.49
CA TRP A 275 21.28 8.71 -2.57
C TRP A 275 21.80 7.56 -3.43
N GLY A 276 21.81 7.75 -4.75
CA GLY A 276 22.19 6.74 -5.74
C GLY A 276 21.03 5.83 -6.19
N GLU A 277 19.92 5.77 -5.47
CA GLU A 277 18.75 4.98 -5.87
C GLU A 277 17.88 5.71 -6.90
N THR A 278 17.25 4.92 -7.76
CA THR A 278 16.19 5.41 -8.65
C THR A 278 14.85 5.17 -8.00
N ARG A 279 14.04 6.22 -7.86
CA ARG A 279 12.65 6.16 -7.39
C ARG A 279 11.69 6.42 -8.53
N CYS A 280 10.68 5.59 -8.64
CA CYS A 280 9.61 5.73 -9.62
C CYS A 280 8.28 5.96 -8.90
N TYR A 281 7.48 6.87 -9.42
CA TYR A 281 6.16 7.17 -8.88
C TYR A 281 5.11 7.13 -9.97
N SER A 282 3.93 6.63 -9.62
CA SER A 282 2.72 6.75 -10.43
C SER A 282 1.59 7.32 -9.59
N VAL A 283 0.59 7.89 -10.25
CA VAL A 283 -0.57 8.49 -9.59
C VAL A 283 -1.84 7.92 -10.21
N ARG A 284 -2.83 7.66 -9.36
CA ARG A 284 -4.18 7.28 -9.77
C ARG A 284 -5.17 8.34 -9.29
N ALA A 285 -6.10 8.71 -10.14
CA ALA A 285 -7.27 9.47 -9.71
C ALA A 285 -8.20 8.54 -8.93
N ALA A 286 -8.86 9.06 -7.93
CA ALA A 286 -9.76 8.30 -7.07
C ALA A 286 -11.07 9.05 -6.85
N GLU A 287 -12.19 8.37 -7.01
CA GLU A 287 -13.53 8.92 -6.80
C GLU A 287 -14.27 8.05 -5.78
N LYS A 288 -15.01 8.67 -4.87
CA LYS A 288 -15.79 7.95 -3.86
C LYS A 288 -17.25 7.88 -4.28
N ILE A 289 -17.77 6.68 -4.53
CA ILE A 289 -19.14 6.43 -4.97
C ILE A 289 -19.77 5.37 -4.06
N GLY A 290 -20.96 5.65 -3.51
CA GLY A 290 -21.68 4.68 -2.66
C GLY A 290 -20.87 4.16 -1.46
N GLY A 291 -19.90 4.95 -0.96
CA GLY A 291 -19.03 4.55 0.13
C GLY A 291 -17.78 3.76 -0.28
N ALA A 292 -17.68 3.28 -1.52
CA ALA A 292 -16.49 2.65 -2.08
C ALA A 292 -15.60 3.66 -2.82
N THR A 293 -14.31 3.40 -2.86
CA THR A 293 -13.35 4.18 -3.66
C THR A 293 -13.08 3.44 -4.96
N ILE A 294 -13.24 4.14 -6.09
CA ILE A 294 -12.89 3.65 -7.42
C ILE A 294 -11.65 4.42 -7.85
N GLU A 295 -10.57 3.73 -8.12
CA GLU A 295 -9.35 4.32 -8.68
C GLU A 295 -9.33 4.21 -10.20
N SER A 296 -8.68 5.15 -10.85
CA SER A 296 -8.37 5.08 -12.28
C SER A 296 -7.35 3.96 -12.57
N ASP A 297 -7.13 3.69 -13.84
CA ASP A 297 -5.88 3.05 -14.25
C ASP A 297 -4.67 3.84 -13.79
N SER A 298 -3.52 3.19 -13.71
CA SER A 298 -2.28 3.88 -13.38
C SER A 298 -1.93 4.88 -14.46
N GLY A 299 -1.68 6.13 -14.08
CA GLY A 299 -0.97 7.02 -14.95
C GLY A 299 0.44 6.48 -15.28
N PRO A 300 1.08 6.97 -16.36
CA PRO A 300 2.45 6.57 -16.69
C PRO A 300 3.38 6.87 -15.50
N PRO A 301 4.29 5.93 -15.13
CA PRO A 301 5.24 6.18 -14.07
C PRO A 301 6.30 7.20 -14.52
N ALA A 302 6.78 8.01 -13.59
CA ALA A 302 7.97 8.81 -13.76
C ALA A 302 9.06 8.33 -12.79
N CYS A 303 10.30 8.27 -13.26
CA CYS A 303 11.43 7.82 -12.47
C CYS A 303 12.50 8.91 -12.36
N LYS A 304 13.17 8.97 -11.21
CA LYS A 304 14.28 9.88 -10.96
C LYS A 304 15.36 9.21 -10.13
N THR A 305 16.59 9.24 -10.63
CA THR A 305 17.75 8.86 -9.83
C THR A 305 18.11 10.01 -8.90
N LEU A 306 18.24 9.71 -7.62
CA LEU A 306 18.55 10.67 -6.58
C LEU A 306 20.07 10.81 -6.49
N VAL A 307 20.58 11.95 -6.93
CA VAL A 307 21.99 12.28 -6.85
C VAL A 307 22.17 13.35 -5.78
N ASP A 308 23.07 13.09 -4.85
CA ASP A 308 23.44 14.06 -3.85
C ASP A 308 24.28 15.17 -4.48
N THR A 309 23.69 16.37 -4.59
CA THR A 309 24.35 17.58 -5.11
C THR A 309 24.30 18.72 -4.09
N PHE A 310 24.02 18.40 -2.84
CA PHE A 310 23.77 19.36 -1.78
C PHE A 310 25.00 19.50 -0.89
N PRO A 311 25.77 20.59 -0.98
CA PRO A 311 26.97 20.76 -0.19
C PRO A 311 26.65 20.97 1.29
N PRO A 312 27.55 20.54 2.20
CA PRO A 312 27.42 20.85 3.62
C PRO A 312 27.41 22.36 3.91
N ALA A 313 27.01 22.73 5.11
CA ALA A 313 27.14 24.11 5.56
C ALA A 313 28.62 24.50 5.75
N ALA A 314 28.92 25.78 5.55
CA ALA A 314 30.27 26.29 5.82
C ALA A 314 30.65 26.08 7.30
N PRO A 315 31.89 25.59 7.59
CA PRO A 315 32.39 25.46 8.96
C PRO A 315 32.36 26.80 9.71
N LYS A 316 32.05 26.76 10.99
CA LYS A 316 31.90 27.96 11.82
C LYS A 316 33.00 28.09 12.86
N ARG A 317 33.22 29.35 13.32
CA ARG A 317 34.14 29.69 14.42
C ARG A 317 35.57 29.21 14.20
N LEU A 318 36.07 29.29 12.97
CA LEU A 318 37.48 29.04 12.71
C LEU A 318 38.33 30.04 13.52
N ALA A 319 39.25 29.53 14.34
CA ALA A 319 40.25 30.29 15.04
C ALA A 319 41.64 29.76 14.67
N ALA A 320 42.60 30.67 14.48
CA ALA A 320 44.00 30.37 14.27
C ALA A 320 44.81 30.82 15.48
N ILE A 321 45.70 29.98 15.99
CA ILE A 321 46.50 30.22 17.20
C ILE A 321 47.96 29.93 16.85
N SER A 322 48.84 30.94 17.06
CA SER A 322 50.24 30.83 16.85
C SER A 322 50.91 29.91 17.90
N SER A 323 51.80 29.03 17.41
CA SER A 323 52.68 28.20 18.22
C SER A 323 54.09 28.19 17.63
N GLU A 324 55.06 27.68 18.37
CA GLU A 324 56.44 27.60 17.88
C GLU A 324 56.54 26.71 16.62
N GLY A 325 56.92 27.33 15.49
CA GLY A 325 57.07 26.68 14.19
C GLY A 325 55.78 26.14 13.57
N ALA A 326 54.60 26.61 14.03
CA ALA A 326 53.30 26.17 13.47
C ALA A 326 52.17 27.12 13.83
N ILE A 327 51.07 27.01 13.09
CA ILE A 327 49.78 27.61 13.41
C ILE A 327 48.75 26.50 13.65
N GLY A 328 48.17 26.49 14.85
CA GLY A 328 47.04 25.61 15.20
C GLY A 328 45.71 26.20 14.79
N LEU A 329 44.87 25.39 14.16
CA LEU A 329 43.51 25.77 13.74
C LEU A 329 42.52 24.93 14.51
N ILE A 330 41.37 25.55 14.86
CA ILE A 330 40.23 24.89 15.49
C ILE A 330 38.95 25.49 14.95
N TRP A 331 37.93 24.65 14.73
CA TRP A 331 36.61 25.08 14.28
C TRP A 331 35.51 24.22 14.91
N GLU A 332 34.25 24.66 14.76
CA GLU A 332 33.09 23.88 15.22
C GLU A 332 32.79 22.73 14.25
N PRO A 333 32.41 21.53 14.78
CA PRO A 333 31.99 20.42 13.94
C PRO A 333 30.68 20.73 13.22
N ASN A 334 30.58 20.29 11.99
CA ASN A 334 29.36 20.28 11.22
C ASN A 334 28.42 19.15 11.73
N ALA A 335 27.09 19.32 11.53
CA ALA A 335 26.08 18.38 12.03
C ALA A 335 25.54 17.41 10.98
N GLU A 336 25.97 17.53 9.74
CA GLU A 336 25.51 16.72 8.60
C GLU A 336 25.97 15.27 8.77
N LYS A 337 25.04 14.34 8.56
CA LYS A 337 25.28 12.91 8.77
C LYS A 337 26.18 12.26 7.72
N ASP A 338 26.24 12.86 6.57
CA ASP A 338 27.00 12.43 5.39
C ASP A 338 28.33 13.16 5.24
N LEU A 339 28.73 13.97 6.22
CA LEU A 339 30.03 14.64 6.24
C LEU A 339 31.17 13.60 6.09
N ALA A 340 32.05 13.82 5.11
CA ALA A 340 33.29 13.07 4.93
C ALA A 340 34.46 13.68 5.70
N GLY A 341 34.48 15.01 5.85
CA GLY A 341 35.52 15.68 6.59
C GLY A 341 35.72 17.14 6.16
N TYR A 342 36.91 17.66 6.44
CA TYR A 342 37.26 19.06 6.18
C TYR A 342 38.56 19.18 5.39
N VAL A 343 38.58 20.17 4.49
CA VAL A 343 39.82 20.58 3.79
C VAL A 343 40.22 21.96 4.30
N VAL A 344 41.46 22.03 4.78
CA VAL A 344 42.08 23.28 5.24
C VAL A 344 42.70 23.99 4.07
N LEU A 345 42.39 25.26 3.92
CA LEU A 345 42.91 26.17 2.89
C LEU A 345 43.84 27.20 3.54
N ARG A 346 44.98 27.53 2.87
CA ARG A 346 45.96 28.53 3.34
C ARG A 346 46.32 29.48 2.19
N GLY A 347 46.60 30.72 2.53
CA GLY A 347 47.14 31.75 1.67
C GLY A 347 48.10 32.66 2.39
N ASP A 348 48.92 33.38 1.66
CA ASP A 348 49.96 34.25 2.16
C ASP A 348 49.49 35.70 2.40
N SER A 349 48.26 36.00 2.13
CA SER A 349 47.66 37.34 2.34
C SER A 349 46.18 37.27 2.70
N ALA A 350 45.67 38.31 3.38
CA ALA A 350 44.29 38.33 3.87
C ALA A 350 43.23 38.22 2.75
N ASP A 351 43.47 38.80 1.59
CA ASP A 351 42.56 38.80 0.45
C ASP A 351 43.02 37.88 -0.70
N GLY A 352 44.14 37.16 -0.51
CA GLY A 352 44.70 36.28 -1.51
C GLY A 352 43.93 35.00 -1.78
N THR A 353 44.35 34.34 -2.85
CA THR A 353 43.85 32.98 -3.16
C THR A 353 44.30 31.98 -2.13
N LEU A 354 43.40 31.20 -1.58
CA LEU A 354 43.70 30.12 -0.66
C LEU A 354 43.89 28.82 -1.42
N GLN A 355 44.88 28.02 -1.02
CA GLN A 355 45.17 26.70 -1.58
C GLN A 355 45.03 25.60 -0.51
N PRO A 356 44.55 24.40 -0.86
CA PRO A 356 44.43 23.31 0.09
C PRO A 356 45.81 22.89 0.64
N VAL A 357 45.88 22.73 1.97
CA VAL A 357 47.08 22.21 2.66
C VAL A 357 46.86 20.81 3.20
N THR A 358 45.65 20.31 3.20
CA THR A 358 45.32 18.92 3.46
C THR A 358 45.13 18.17 2.14
N PRO A 359 45.81 17.04 1.90
CA PRO A 359 45.75 16.30 0.62
C PRO A 359 44.40 15.56 0.44
N ALA A 360 43.70 15.33 1.53
CA ALA A 360 42.36 14.71 1.59
C ALA A 360 41.57 15.31 2.75
N PRO A 361 40.24 15.15 2.77
CA PRO A 361 39.41 15.58 3.91
C PRO A 361 39.86 14.89 5.22
N ILE A 362 40.02 15.67 6.29
CA ILE A 362 40.28 15.22 7.64
C ILE A 362 39.00 15.21 8.46
N GLN A 363 38.86 14.28 9.40
CA GLN A 363 37.65 14.20 10.23
C GLN A 363 37.73 15.04 11.50
N GLU A 364 38.94 15.36 11.91
CA GLU A 364 39.21 16.20 13.08
C GLU A 364 38.81 17.65 12.82
N THR A 365 38.37 18.33 13.85
CA THR A 365 38.07 19.77 13.85
C THR A 365 39.22 20.63 14.35
N VAL A 366 40.42 20.06 14.36
CA VAL A 366 41.69 20.70 14.70
C VAL A 366 42.74 20.32 13.65
N PHE A 367 43.59 21.26 13.32
CA PHE A 367 44.71 21.04 12.40
C PHE A 367 45.93 21.86 12.83
N ARG A 368 47.10 21.26 12.74
CA ARG A 368 48.37 21.94 13.02
C ARG A 368 49.16 22.06 11.71
N ASP A 369 49.35 23.29 11.29
CA ASP A 369 50.10 23.62 10.06
C ASP A 369 51.54 24.02 10.42
N PRO A 370 52.55 23.20 10.09
CA PRO A 370 53.97 23.58 10.26
C PRO A 370 54.33 24.65 9.26
N VAL A 371 54.74 25.81 9.73
CA VAL A 371 55.04 26.98 8.89
C VAL A 371 56.26 27.75 9.42
N ALA A 372 56.87 28.58 8.58
CA ALA A 372 58.01 29.39 8.93
C ALA A 372 57.66 30.47 9.94
N SER A 373 58.50 30.64 10.99
CA SER A 373 58.34 31.72 11.99
C SER A 373 58.38 33.10 11.35
N GLY A 374 57.60 34.01 11.87
CA GLY A 374 57.53 35.40 11.42
C GLY A 374 56.71 35.65 10.17
N VAL A 375 56.13 34.60 9.55
CA VAL A 375 55.29 34.72 8.38
C VAL A 375 53.80 34.73 8.77
N THR A 376 53.02 35.64 8.15
CA THR A 376 51.58 35.73 8.35
C THR A 376 50.84 34.92 7.32
N TYR A 377 49.94 34.05 7.76
CA TYR A 377 49.11 33.20 6.91
C TYR A 377 47.63 33.43 7.18
N THR A 378 46.83 33.31 6.13
CA THR A 378 45.36 33.35 6.19
C THR A 378 44.78 31.97 5.87
N TYR A 379 43.85 31.52 6.68
CA TYR A 379 43.24 30.22 6.59
C TYR A 379 41.74 30.32 6.38
N ALA A 380 41.17 29.34 5.70
CA ALA A 380 39.77 28.99 5.72
C ALA A 380 39.60 27.47 5.73
N VAL A 381 38.44 26.98 6.12
CA VAL A 381 38.11 25.58 6.11
C VAL A 381 36.85 25.35 5.31
N VAL A 382 36.83 24.33 4.48
CA VAL A 382 35.63 23.87 3.77
C VAL A 382 35.26 22.48 4.26
N ALA A 383 33.96 22.22 4.39
CA ALA A 383 33.42 20.90 4.69
C ALA A 383 33.21 20.15 3.37
N VAL A 384 33.40 18.83 3.37
CA VAL A 384 33.18 17.94 2.23
C VAL A 384 32.30 16.81 2.68
N ASP A 385 31.27 16.45 1.93
CA ASP A 385 30.42 15.30 2.18
C ASP A 385 30.95 14.02 1.51
N LYS A 386 30.23 12.89 1.73
CA LYS A 386 30.58 11.59 1.14
C LYS A 386 30.35 11.52 -0.37
N ALA A 387 29.53 12.41 -0.93
CA ALA A 387 29.29 12.54 -2.36
C ALA A 387 30.37 13.39 -3.05
N GLY A 388 31.20 14.11 -2.29
CA GLY A 388 32.26 14.98 -2.78
C GLY A 388 31.81 16.44 -2.96
N ASN A 389 30.59 16.82 -2.51
CA ASN A 389 30.17 18.21 -2.55
C ASN A 389 30.94 18.99 -1.48
N THR A 390 31.34 20.21 -1.86
CA THR A 390 32.19 21.08 -1.02
C THR A 390 31.41 22.31 -0.59
N SER A 391 31.42 22.58 0.71
CA SER A 391 30.77 23.77 1.27
C SER A 391 31.39 25.08 0.81
N PRO A 392 30.72 26.22 0.96
CA PRO A 392 31.36 27.49 0.99
C PRO A 392 32.48 27.51 2.07
N PRO A 393 33.57 28.27 1.89
CA PRO A 393 34.60 28.37 2.90
C PRO A 393 34.09 29.05 4.18
N SER A 394 34.67 28.69 5.31
CA SER A 394 34.47 29.40 6.57
C SER A 394 34.87 30.88 6.50
N ALA A 395 34.53 31.64 7.52
CA ALA A 395 35.18 32.92 7.74
C ALA A 395 36.71 32.74 7.79
N ARG A 396 37.47 33.72 7.23
CA ARG A 396 38.94 33.65 7.24
C ARG A 396 39.49 33.96 8.62
N ALA A 397 40.55 33.27 9.00
CA ALA A 397 41.36 33.55 10.18
C ALA A 397 42.80 33.78 9.77
N THR A 398 43.36 34.91 10.23
CA THR A 398 44.76 35.30 9.91
C THR A 398 45.60 35.30 11.17
N GLU A 399 46.77 34.70 11.11
CA GLU A 399 47.71 34.57 12.24
C GLU A 399 49.13 34.61 11.77
N THR A 400 50.05 35.10 12.63
CA THR A 400 51.49 35.12 12.36
C THR A 400 52.17 34.04 13.18
N ALA A 401 52.92 33.17 12.51
CA ALA A 401 53.69 32.09 13.14
C ALA A 401 54.79 32.65 14.06
N ARG A 402 55.02 32.02 15.20
CA ARG A 402 56.05 32.36 16.17
C ARG A 402 57.28 31.49 15.98
#